data_ecadb74784b718d29ac2eea1b7bb085f
#
_entry.id   ecadb74784b718d29ac2eea1b7bb085f
#
_cell.length_a   1.000
_cell.length_b   1.000
_cell.length_c   1.000
_cell.angle_alpha   90.00
_cell.angle_beta   90.00
_cell.angle_gamma   90.00
#
_symmetry.space_group_name_H-M   'P 1'
#
loop_
_entity.id
_entity.type
_entity.pdbx_description
1 polymer ?
#
loop_
_entity_poly.entity_id
_entity_poly.type
_entity_poly.pdbx_seq_one_letter_code
_entity_poly.pdbx_strand_id
1 'polypeptide(L)'
;MGLGLVHQPQLLFLDEPTTGLDPQSRARMWEEVRKLRDHGTTVFLTTHYLEEADALCDRLAIIDHGRIVVEGTPDQLKRAVAGDVVTVGVVGAGEAVLKLLQSQPFVREATVDGDLVRLYVDRGETAAPDLLRLLDGAGMTLSTLAMSRPSLDDVFLRQTGRSLRESEGAA
;
A
#
# COMPACT_ATOMS: atom_id res chain seq x y z
N MET A 1 -7.76 -3.75 26.33
CA MET A 1 -8.85 -2.81 25.97
C MET A 1 -9.93 -2.61 27.03
N GLY A 2 -10.23 -3.57 27.90
CA GLY A 2 -11.42 -3.52 28.76
C GLY A 2 -11.60 -2.29 29.68
N LEU A 3 -10.54 -1.75 30.24
CA LEU A 3 -10.66 -0.64 31.22
C LEU A 3 -11.02 0.72 30.59
N GLY A 4 -10.60 1.00 29.37
CA GLY A 4 -10.90 2.28 28.68
C GLY A 4 -12.32 2.40 28.17
N LEU A 5 -13.07 1.29 28.09
CA LEU A 5 -14.42 1.23 27.49
C LEU A 5 -15.55 1.28 28.52
N VAL A 6 -15.22 1.17 29.81
CA VAL A 6 -16.23 1.14 30.91
C VAL A 6 -17.08 2.41 30.94
N HIS A 7 -16.53 3.56 30.50
CA HIS A 7 -17.21 4.86 30.53
C HIS A 7 -17.86 5.27 29.22
N GLN A 8 -17.95 4.37 28.22
CA GLN A 8 -18.49 4.66 26.88
C GLN A 8 -17.95 5.99 26.31
N PRO A 9 -16.63 6.09 26.06
CA PRO A 9 -16.01 7.34 25.62
C PRO A 9 -16.54 7.76 24.25
N GLN A 10 -16.67 9.07 24.03
CA GLN A 10 -16.98 9.62 22.71
C GLN A 10 -15.76 9.60 21.77
N LEU A 11 -14.55 9.60 22.35
CA LEU A 11 -13.28 9.58 21.62
C LEU A 11 -12.33 8.58 22.29
N LEU A 12 -11.76 7.69 21.48
CA LEU A 12 -10.79 6.68 21.90
C LEU A 12 -9.49 6.83 21.08
N PHE A 13 -8.37 6.91 21.78
CA PHE A 13 -7.04 6.88 21.14
C PHE A 13 -6.45 5.48 21.27
N LEU A 14 -5.98 4.94 20.15
CA LEU A 14 -5.30 3.65 20.07
C LEU A 14 -3.94 3.85 19.41
N ASP A 15 -2.89 3.55 20.14
CA ASP A 15 -1.54 3.63 19.63
C ASP A 15 -1.07 2.22 19.25
N GLU A 16 -0.87 1.99 17.94
CA GLU A 16 -0.47 0.71 17.35
C GLU A 16 -1.20 -0.52 17.93
N PRO A 17 -2.54 -0.56 17.90
CA PRO A 17 -3.33 -1.50 18.71
C PRO A 17 -3.12 -2.97 18.35
N THR A 18 -2.58 -3.28 17.17
CA THR A 18 -2.40 -4.65 16.69
C THR A 18 -0.95 -5.09 16.60
N THR A 19 -0.01 -4.25 17.06
CA THR A 19 1.41 -4.59 17.04
C THR A 19 1.68 -5.82 17.91
N GLY A 20 2.41 -6.79 17.37
CA GLY A 20 2.74 -8.05 18.02
C GLY A 20 1.62 -9.09 18.08
N LEU A 21 0.45 -8.81 17.52
CA LEU A 21 -0.64 -9.78 17.45
C LEU A 21 -0.49 -10.72 16.24
N ASP A 22 -0.90 -11.97 16.43
CA ASP A 22 -1.08 -12.91 15.34
C ASP A 22 -2.25 -12.47 14.41
N PRO A 23 -2.34 -12.98 13.16
CA PRO A 23 -3.36 -12.56 12.20
C PRO A 23 -4.80 -12.75 12.69
N GLN A 24 -5.07 -13.81 13.46
CA GLN A 24 -6.42 -14.08 13.96
C GLN A 24 -6.80 -13.10 15.08
N SER A 25 -5.88 -12.79 15.98
CA SER A 25 -6.06 -11.81 17.05
C SER A 25 -6.20 -10.39 16.50
N ARG A 26 -5.45 -10.07 15.43
CA ARG A 26 -5.58 -8.80 14.70
C ARG A 26 -6.97 -8.65 14.09
N ALA A 27 -7.48 -9.66 13.40
CA ALA A 27 -8.83 -9.63 12.81
C ALA A 27 -9.92 -9.40 13.86
N ARG A 28 -9.82 -10.08 15.02
CA ARG A 28 -10.74 -9.85 16.16
C ARG A 28 -10.67 -8.44 16.70
N MET A 29 -9.46 -7.87 16.81
CA MET A 29 -9.27 -6.49 17.25
C MET A 29 -9.94 -5.51 16.28
N TRP A 30 -9.81 -5.71 14.98
CA TRP A 30 -10.47 -4.89 13.97
C TRP A 30 -12.00 -4.95 14.08
N GLU A 31 -12.55 -6.13 14.36
CA GLU A 31 -14.00 -6.26 14.60
C GLU A 31 -14.46 -5.44 15.83
N GLU A 32 -13.69 -5.48 16.92
CA GLU A 32 -14.02 -4.69 18.12
C GLU A 32 -13.93 -3.17 17.85
N VAL A 33 -12.92 -2.72 17.10
CA VAL A 33 -12.81 -1.31 16.69
C VAL A 33 -14.00 -0.88 15.83
N ARG A 34 -14.41 -1.72 14.86
CA ARG A 34 -15.61 -1.44 14.05
C ARG A 34 -16.88 -1.33 14.90
N LYS A 35 -17.07 -2.25 15.83
CA LYS A 35 -18.23 -2.18 16.76
C LYS A 35 -18.26 -0.88 17.56
N LEU A 36 -17.12 -0.41 18.08
CA LEU A 36 -17.03 0.86 18.79
C LEU A 36 -17.44 2.04 17.92
N ARG A 37 -16.91 2.08 16.69
CA ARG A 37 -17.29 3.10 15.70
C ARG A 37 -18.79 3.05 15.39
N ASP A 38 -19.33 1.87 15.15
CA ASP A 38 -20.75 1.67 14.83
C ASP A 38 -21.67 2.06 16.00
N HIS A 39 -21.16 2.06 17.23
CA HIS A 39 -21.86 2.59 18.43
C HIS A 39 -21.63 4.09 18.67
N GLY A 40 -20.97 4.78 17.72
CA GLY A 40 -20.80 6.23 17.75
C GLY A 40 -19.53 6.72 18.45
N THR A 41 -18.60 5.83 18.84
CA THR A 41 -17.30 6.24 19.37
C THR A 41 -16.41 6.69 18.22
N THR A 42 -15.86 7.89 18.29
CA THR A 42 -14.77 8.30 17.39
C THR A 42 -13.49 7.60 17.81
N VAL A 43 -12.86 6.89 16.88
CA VAL A 43 -11.59 6.20 17.13
C VAL A 43 -10.48 6.91 16.37
N PHE A 44 -9.46 7.36 17.09
CA PHE A 44 -8.21 7.85 16.52
C PHE A 44 -7.12 6.81 16.76
N LEU A 45 -6.55 6.23 15.70
CA LEU A 45 -5.52 5.21 15.82
C LEU A 45 -4.24 5.61 15.09
N THR A 46 -3.11 5.18 15.62
CA THR A 46 -1.83 5.16 14.91
C THR A 46 -1.52 3.72 14.51
N THR A 47 -0.92 3.54 13.35
CA THR A 47 -0.48 2.23 12.88
C THR A 47 0.60 2.37 11.81
N HIS A 48 1.50 1.41 11.74
CA HIS A 48 2.43 1.21 10.62
C HIS A 48 1.91 0.13 9.64
N TYR A 49 0.78 -0.52 9.94
CA TYR A 49 0.13 -1.47 9.03
C TYR A 49 -0.87 -0.75 8.14
N LEU A 50 -0.52 -0.54 6.86
CA LEU A 50 -1.41 0.14 5.91
C LEU A 50 -2.70 -0.66 5.64
N GLU A 51 -2.65 -1.99 5.76
CA GLU A 51 -3.85 -2.83 5.70
C GLU A 51 -4.84 -2.51 6.83
N GLU A 52 -4.35 -2.21 8.05
CA GLU A 52 -5.19 -1.81 9.17
C GLU A 52 -5.86 -0.46 8.89
N ALA A 53 -5.09 0.51 8.39
CA ALA A 53 -5.62 1.81 8.01
C ALA A 53 -6.67 1.68 6.90
N ASP A 54 -6.43 0.84 5.89
CA ASP A 54 -7.40 0.59 4.79
C ASP A 54 -8.68 -0.09 5.28
N ALA A 55 -8.56 -1.00 6.25
CA ALA A 55 -9.68 -1.77 6.77
C ALA A 55 -10.56 -1.02 7.78
N LEU A 56 -10.00 -0.06 8.52
CA LEU A 56 -10.65 0.57 9.67
C LEU A 56 -10.94 2.05 9.52
N CYS A 57 -10.10 2.81 8.80
CA CYS A 57 -10.16 4.26 8.83
C CYS A 57 -11.14 4.81 7.79
N ASP A 58 -12.01 5.73 8.21
CA ASP A 58 -12.80 6.54 7.28
C ASP A 58 -11.93 7.63 6.62
N ARG A 59 -10.94 8.13 7.36
CA ARG A 59 -9.92 9.07 6.87
C ARG A 59 -8.57 8.73 7.51
N LEU A 60 -7.50 8.95 6.77
CA LEU A 60 -6.15 8.76 7.26
C LEU A 60 -5.23 9.89 6.79
N ALA A 61 -4.12 10.06 7.49
CA ALA A 61 -3.00 10.90 7.09
C ALA A 61 -1.71 10.07 7.13
N ILE A 62 -0.90 10.18 6.09
CA ILE A 62 0.45 9.60 6.07
C ILE A 62 1.42 10.65 6.57
N ILE A 63 2.23 10.27 7.56
CA ILE A 63 3.26 11.12 8.16
C ILE A 63 4.62 10.58 7.74
N ASP A 64 5.46 11.47 7.20
CA ASP A 64 6.86 11.18 6.91
C ASP A 64 7.73 12.35 7.38
N HIS A 65 8.87 12.03 8.02
CA HIS A 65 9.77 13.04 8.60
C HIS A 65 9.06 14.12 9.43
N GLY A 66 8.06 13.73 10.23
CA GLY A 66 7.31 14.63 11.11
C GLY A 66 6.32 15.56 10.40
N ARG A 67 6.02 15.30 9.12
CA ARG A 67 5.07 16.09 8.32
C ARG A 67 3.99 15.20 7.72
N ILE A 68 2.78 15.72 7.66
CA ILE A 68 1.71 15.09 6.89
C ILE A 68 2.05 15.29 5.40
N VAL A 69 2.28 14.17 4.69
CA VAL A 69 2.60 14.18 3.26
C VAL A 69 1.35 14.02 2.39
N VAL A 70 0.33 13.33 2.91
CA VAL A 70 -0.97 13.18 2.25
C VAL A 70 -2.04 12.85 3.28
N GLU A 71 -3.27 13.30 3.04
CA GLU A 71 -4.45 12.96 3.85
C GLU A 71 -5.68 12.76 2.97
N GLY A 72 -6.62 11.93 3.41
CA GLY A 72 -7.86 11.67 2.69
C GLY A 72 -8.56 10.39 3.15
N THR A 73 -9.60 9.98 2.43
CA THR A 73 -10.15 8.63 2.61
C THR A 73 -9.23 7.60 1.92
N PRO A 74 -9.19 6.34 2.39
CA PRO A 74 -8.42 5.28 1.73
C PRO A 74 -8.65 5.23 0.23
N ASP A 75 -9.92 5.28 -0.20
CA ASP A 75 -10.29 5.24 -1.61
C ASP A 75 -9.84 6.47 -2.40
N GLN A 76 -9.91 7.67 -1.80
CA GLN A 76 -9.40 8.88 -2.46
C GLN A 76 -7.90 8.79 -2.70
N LEU A 77 -7.15 8.32 -1.70
CA LEU A 77 -5.71 8.19 -1.78
C LEU A 77 -5.29 7.13 -2.80
N LYS A 78 -5.92 5.97 -2.79
CA LYS A 78 -5.69 4.91 -3.79
C LYS A 78 -6.00 5.37 -5.21
N ARG A 79 -7.09 6.13 -5.42
CA ARG A 79 -7.43 6.70 -6.74
C ARG A 79 -6.47 7.80 -7.20
N ALA A 80 -5.82 8.50 -6.27
CA ALA A 80 -4.81 9.51 -6.60
C ALA A 80 -3.52 8.88 -7.16
N VAL A 81 -3.25 7.61 -6.83
CA VAL A 81 -2.29 6.76 -7.53
C VAL A 81 -2.97 6.30 -8.82
N ALA A 82 -2.85 7.08 -9.89
CA ALA A 82 -3.60 6.88 -11.11
C ALA A 82 -3.27 5.56 -11.83
N GLY A 83 -4.32 4.81 -12.23
CA GLY A 83 -4.20 3.62 -13.08
C GLY A 83 -4.14 2.30 -12.30
N ASP A 84 -3.81 1.24 -13.01
CA ASP A 84 -3.57 -0.09 -12.45
C ASP A 84 -2.08 -0.28 -12.15
N VAL A 85 -1.77 -1.16 -11.21
CA VAL A 85 -0.39 -1.56 -10.90
C VAL A 85 -0.12 -2.90 -11.57
N VAL A 86 0.88 -2.93 -12.45
CA VAL A 86 1.39 -4.17 -13.03
C VAL A 86 2.75 -4.48 -12.42
N THR A 87 2.83 -5.58 -11.69
CA THR A 87 4.07 -6.09 -11.10
C THR A 87 4.71 -7.10 -12.04
N VAL A 88 5.94 -6.84 -12.43
CA VAL A 88 6.75 -7.70 -13.29
C VAL A 88 7.97 -8.17 -12.51
N GLY A 89 8.20 -9.48 -12.48
CA GLY A 89 9.41 -10.09 -11.91
C GLY A 89 10.27 -10.73 -12.98
N VAL A 90 11.57 -10.40 -12.97
CA VAL A 90 12.59 -11.02 -13.83
C VAL A 90 13.84 -11.26 -13.01
N VAL A 91 14.23 -12.52 -12.85
CA VAL A 91 15.34 -12.91 -11.97
C VAL A 91 16.66 -12.23 -12.35
N GLY A 92 17.24 -11.51 -11.39
CA GLY A 92 18.53 -10.84 -11.52
C GLY A 92 18.56 -9.66 -12.50
N ALA A 93 17.38 -9.16 -12.95
CA ALA A 93 17.31 -8.16 -14.01
C ALA A 93 16.36 -6.98 -13.72
N GLY A 94 15.98 -6.73 -12.45
CA GLY A 94 15.02 -5.68 -12.10
C GLY A 94 15.37 -4.31 -12.64
N GLU A 95 16.62 -3.87 -12.50
CA GLU A 95 17.11 -2.59 -13.04
C GLU A 95 17.09 -2.52 -14.58
N ALA A 96 17.38 -3.62 -15.26
CA ALA A 96 17.31 -3.69 -16.73
C ALA A 96 15.86 -3.62 -17.22
N VAL A 97 14.95 -4.30 -16.52
CA VAL A 97 13.51 -4.26 -16.77
C VAL A 97 12.97 -2.86 -16.51
N LEU A 98 13.36 -2.22 -15.41
CA LEU A 98 12.97 -0.84 -15.12
C LEU A 98 13.34 0.10 -16.28
N LYS A 99 14.60 0.05 -16.75
CA LYS A 99 15.06 0.90 -17.86
C LYS A 99 14.31 0.63 -19.16
N LEU A 100 13.99 -0.62 -19.45
CA LEU A 100 13.25 -1.02 -20.64
C LEU A 100 11.80 -0.50 -20.61
N LEU A 101 11.15 -0.63 -19.45
CA LEU A 101 9.71 -0.42 -19.34
C LEU A 101 9.32 1.01 -18.94
N GLN A 102 10.16 1.73 -18.17
CA GLN A 102 9.85 3.11 -17.76
C GLN A 102 9.68 4.11 -18.91
N SER A 103 10.28 3.82 -20.07
CA SER A 103 10.19 4.68 -21.26
C SER A 103 8.97 4.42 -22.13
N GLN A 104 8.14 3.45 -21.78
CA GLN A 104 6.98 3.09 -22.58
C GLN A 104 5.84 4.10 -22.41
N PRO A 105 5.12 4.48 -23.48
CA PRO A 105 4.12 5.55 -23.46
C PRO A 105 2.91 5.24 -22.58
N PHE A 106 2.65 3.97 -22.26
CA PHE A 106 1.57 3.53 -21.39
C PHE A 106 1.99 3.40 -19.92
N VAL A 107 3.29 3.60 -19.60
CA VAL A 107 3.82 3.59 -18.24
C VAL A 107 3.93 5.01 -17.74
N ARG A 108 3.19 5.33 -16.68
CA ARG A 108 3.24 6.66 -16.03
C ARG A 108 4.40 6.78 -15.06
N GLU A 109 4.62 5.71 -14.32
CA GLU A 109 5.66 5.63 -13.31
C GLU A 109 6.11 4.18 -13.15
N ALA A 110 7.37 3.98 -12.81
CA ALA A 110 7.92 2.66 -12.56
C ALA A 110 8.85 2.71 -11.36
N THR A 111 8.75 1.71 -10.50
CA THR A 111 9.63 1.53 -9.33
C THR A 111 10.19 0.12 -9.33
N VAL A 112 11.39 -0.07 -8.78
CA VAL A 112 12.04 -1.38 -8.64
C VAL A 112 12.28 -1.69 -7.16
N ASP A 113 12.00 -2.94 -6.80
CA ASP A 113 12.27 -3.51 -5.47
C ASP A 113 12.89 -4.91 -5.70
N GLY A 114 14.21 -4.99 -5.67
CA GLY A 114 14.96 -6.19 -6.02
C GLY A 114 14.69 -6.65 -7.46
N ASP A 115 14.14 -7.84 -7.61
CA ASP A 115 13.79 -8.44 -8.91
C ASP A 115 12.38 -8.09 -9.38
N LEU A 116 11.63 -7.32 -8.59
CA LEU A 116 10.26 -6.90 -8.90
C LEU A 116 10.23 -5.45 -9.39
N VAL A 117 9.58 -5.24 -10.52
CA VAL A 117 9.31 -3.90 -11.06
C VAL A 117 7.80 -3.66 -11.00
N ARG A 118 7.40 -2.59 -10.33
CA ARG A 118 6.02 -2.11 -10.28
C ARG A 118 5.83 -1.00 -11.28
N LEU A 119 4.87 -1.17 -12.15
CA LEU A 119 4.53 -0.24 -13.20
C LEU A 119 3.14 0.32 -12.95
N TYR A 120 3.04 1.63 -12.88
CA TYR A 120 1.76 2.34 -12.80
C TYR A 120 1.32 2.67 -14.22
N VAL A 121 0.23 2.06 -14.66
CA VAL A 121 -0.25 2.13 -16.05
C VAL A 121 -1.71 2.59 -16.08
N ASP A 122 -2.15 3.21 -17.18
CA ASP A 122 -3.52 3.68 -17.28
C ASP A 122 -4.55 2.56 -17.19
N ARG A 123 -4.26 1.44 -17.85
CA ARG A 123 -5.11 0.25 -17.93
C ARG A 123 -4.23 -0.99 -17.99
N GLY A 124 -4.22 -1.77 -16.92
CA GLY A 124 -3.40 -2.98 -16.80
C GLY A 124 -3.74 -4.02 -17.86
N GLU A 125 -5.04 -4.19 -18.15
CA GLU A 125 -5.52 -5.16 -19.15
C GLU A 125 -4.94 -4.94 -20.55
N THR A 126 -4.74 -3.68 -20.94
CA THR A 126 -4.14 -3.34 -22.24
C THR A 126 -2.62 -3.28 -22.19
N ALA A 127 -2.04 -2.89 -21.05
CA ALA A 127 -0.61 -2.79 -20.88
C ALA A 127 0.08 -4.17 -20.76
N ALA A 128 -0.54 -5.13 -20.09
CA ALA A 128 0.07 -6.44 -19.82
C ALA A 128 0.50 -7.20 -21.09
N PRO A 129 -0.29 -7.30 -22.18
CA PRO A 129 0.15 -7.94 -23.42
C PRO A 129 1.35 -7.25 -24.07
N ASP A 130 1.42 -5.92 -24.01
CA ASP A 130 2.52 -5.15 -24.59
C ASP A 130 3.80 -5.31 -23.77
N LEU A 131 3.67 -5.34 -22.42
CA LEU A 131 4.78 -5.64 -21.50
C LEU A 131 5.38 -7.02 -21.78
N LEU A 132 4.53 -8.03 -21.97
CA LEU A 132 4.99 -9.39 -22.30
C LEU A 132 5.77 -9.43 -23.60
N ARG A 133 5.29 -8.77 -24.67
CA ARG A 133 6.00 -8.72 -25.96
C ARG A 133 7.35 -8.02 -25.85
N LEU A 134 7.42 -6.93 -25.07
CA LEU A 134 8.66 -6.19 -24.87
C LEU A 134 9.72 -7.03 -24.12
N LEU A 135 9.31 -7.73 -23.07
CA LEU A 135 10.19 -8.60 -22.29
C LEU A 135 10.66 -9.80 -23.10
N ASP A 136 9.77 -10.45 -23.84
CA ASP A 136 10.09 -11.56 -24.72
C ASP A 136 11.05 -11.14 -25.84
N GLY A 137 10.80 -9.99 -26.48
CA GLY A 137 11.65 -9.39 -27.48
C GLY A 137 13.04 -9.00 -26.96
N ALA A 138 13.18 -8.72 -25.67
CA ALA A 138 14.43 -8.46 -24.98
C ALA A 138 15.13 -9.75 -24.47
N GLY A 139 14.53 -10.93 -24.67
CA GLY A 139 15.07 -12.20 -24.20
C GLY A 139 15.01 -12.36 -22.68
N MET A 140 14.14 -11.62 -22.00
CA MET A 140 14.00 -11.65 -20.55
C MET A 140 12.95 -12.67 -20.14
N THR A 141 13.33 -13.61 -19.28
CA THR A 141 12.41 -14.63 -18.77
C THR A 141 11.62 -14.09 -17.61
N LEU A 142 10.30 -13.97 -17.80
CA LEU A 142 9.37 -13.53 -16.78
C LEU A 142 9.23 -14.59 -15.67
N SER A 143 9.39 -14.19 -14.42
CA SER A 143 9.12 -15.04 -13.26
C SER A 143 7.73 -14.75 -12.64
N THR A 144 7.29 -13.49 -12.73
CA THR A 144 6.03 -13.03 -12.14
C THR A 144 5.38 -11.97 -13.02
N LEU A 145 4.07 -12.09 -13.23
CA LEU A 145 3.21 -11.02 -13.75
C LEU A 145 1.94 -10.98 -12.91
N ALA A 146 1.71 -9.88 -12.24
CA ALA A 146 0.49 -9.66 -11.47
C ALA A 146 -0.09 -8.29 -11.79
N MET A 147 -1.41 -8.21 -11.78
CA MET A 147 -2.14 -6.94 -11.90
C MET A 147 -2.94 -6.72 -10.63
N SER A 148 -2.89 -5.53 -10.11
CA SER A 148 -3.66 -5.13 -8.93
C SER A 148 -4.15 -3.69 -9.08
N ARG A 149 -5.18 -3.36 -8.31
CA ARG A 149 -5.52 -1.95 -8.07
C ARG A 149 -4.52 -1.35 -7.09
N PRO A 150 -4.27 -0.04 -7.14
CA PRO A 150 -3.41 0.63 -6.17
C PRO A 150 -3.83 0.33 -4.74
N SER A 151 -2.86 0.06 -3.89
CA SER A 151 -2.99 -0.11 -2.44
C SER A 151 -2.54 1.15 -1.70
N LEU A 152 -2.73 1.20 -0.38
CA LEU A 152 -2.14 2.25 0.44
C LEU A 152 -0.60 2.14 0.50
N ASP A 153 -0.04 0.94 0.31
CA ASP A 153 1.42 0.76 0.16
C ASP A 153 1.95 1.51 -1.06
N ASP A 154 1.23 1.46 -2.18
CA ASP A 154 1.59 2.21 -3.39
C ASP A 154 1.50 3.72 -3.17
N VAL A 155 0.49 4.18 -2.42
CA VAL A 155 0.37 5.59 -2.00
C VAL A 155 1.57 6.00 -1.16
N PHE A 156 1.91 5.18 -0.16
CA PHE A 156 3.04 5.46 0.74
C PHE A 156 4.36 5.52 -0.04
N LEU A 157 4.65 4.49 -0.85
CA LEU A 157 5.87 4.42 -1.67
C LEU A 157 6.00 5.64 -2.58
N ARG A 158 4.91 6.04 -3.23
CA ARG A 158 4.90 7.19 -4.12
C ARG A 158 5.14 8.51 -3.41
N GLN A 159 4.60 8.68 -2.19
CA GLN A 159 4.73 9.93 -1.43
C GLN A 159 6.09 10.06 -0.73
N THR A 160 6.69 8.94 -0.31
CA THR A 160 7.92 8.93 0.48
C THR A 160 9.16 8.52 -0.33
N GLY A 161 8.97 7.90 -1.50
CA GLY A 161 10.05 7.37 -2.34
C GLY A 161 10.71 6.10 -1.80
N ARG A 162 10.15 5.49 -0.73
CA ARG A 162 10.69 4.28 -0.08
C ARG A 162 9.57 3.38 0.42
N SER A 163 9.82 2.08 0.49
CA SER A 163 8.87 1.13 1.06
C SER A 163 8.88 1.20 2.60
N LEU A 164 7.74 0.88 3.25
CA LEU A 164 7.68 0.78 4.72
C LEU A 164 8.67 -0.24 5.28
N ARG A 165 8.95 -1.33 4.53
CA ARG A 165 9.89 -2.38 4.93
C ARG A 165 11.34 -1.90 5.05
N GLU A 166 11.72 -0.89 4.27
CA GLU A 166 13.05 -0.28 4.34
C GLU A 166 13.19 0.68 5.52
N SER A 167 12.08 1.28 5.97
CA SER A 167 12.10 2.21 7.11
C SER A 167 12.24 1.51 8.46
N GLU A 168 11.81 0.26 8.59
CA GLU A 168 11.95 -0.53 9.83
C GLU A 168 13.37 -1.07 10.07
N GLY A 169 14.19 -1.19 9.01
CA GLY A 169 15.58 -1.66 9.10
C GLY A 169 16.62 -0.58 9.44
N ALA A 170 16.22 0.68 9.54
CA ALA A 170 17.11 1.84 9.73
C ALA A 170 17.03 2.48 11.13
N ALA A 171 16.38 1.82 12.10
CA ALA A 171 16.26 2.28 13.50
C ALA A 171 17.11 1.48 14.46
#